data_ebeeef858b607f19e9456fdbbea4f690
#
_entry.id   ebeeef858b607f19e9456fdbbea4f690
#
_cell.length_a   1.000
_cell.length_b   1.000
_cell.length_c   1.000
_cell.angle_alpha   90.00
_cell.angle_beta   90.00
_cell.angle_gamma   90.00
#
_symmetry.space_group_name_H-M   'P 1'
#
loop_
_entity.id
_entity.type
_entity.pdbx_description
1 polymer ?
#
loop_
_entity_poly.entity_id
_entity_poly.type
_entity_poly.pdbx_seq_one_letter_code
_entity_poly.pdbx_strand_id
1 'polypeptide(L)'
;MAAALTCARAGWNVRVFERAAALSEVGAGIQIGPNVTRLLHSWGLRDALAAVATFPQHLHVRDALTARGLGSLALGPAMHHRYGAPYATLRRADLLALLHTAVRQTSAQLLLGYGLQRFSQSPFGVSVYGSAAEELNGDALVGADGLWSPVRQWLLHDGPPRMTGHLAYRAMVRQDSLPMALRSQQVTVWLGPHLHVVQYPVHNGDLLNVVAIVHGQLPNQQTSLEHWDHSANAVDLRNSLAGVCPALQDLVQAVDAWRLWVLCDRPSMRGAHQQAQGRVALLGDAAHPMRPYLAQGAGMAIEDAAVLARVLQPGSDIPAALADYAGQRWQRNARVQARALRNGRIFHASGLVRWGRDQAMQLVGERLLDMPWLYGSG
;
A
#
# COMPACT_ATOMS: atom_id res chain seq x y z
N MET A 1 -8.12 9.86 -3.52
CA MET A 1 -9.01 9.49 -4.64
C MET A 1 -10.16 8.56 -4.24
N ALA A 2 -9.93 7.40 -3.60
CA ALA A 2 -11.03 6.49 -3.23
C ALA A 2 -12.07 7.17 -2.32
N ALA A 3 -11.64 7.84 -1.24
CA ALA A 3 -12.56 8.59 -0.37
C ALA A 3 -13.29 9.73 -1.11
N ALA A 4 -12.60 10.43 -2.01
CA ALA A 4 -13.23 11.47 -2.83
C ALA A 4 -14.35 10.90 -3.69
N LEU A 5 -14.09 9.76 -4.37
CA LEU A 5 -15.07 9.06 -5.19
C LEU A 5 -16.30 8.64 -4.37
N THR A 6 -16.07 7.97 -3.25
CA THR A 6 -17.15 7.37 -2.46
C THR A 6 -17.97 8.43 -1.72
N CYS A 7 -17.33 9.46 -1.15
CA CYS A 7 -18.04 10.57 -0.50
C CYS A 7 -18.82 11.44 -1.49
N ALA A 8 -18.25 11.74 -2.67
CA ALA A 8 -18.98 12.49 -3.70
C ALA A 8 -20.22 11.72 -4.20
N ARG A 9 -20.11 10.39 -4.38
CA ARG A 9 -21.24 9.53 -4.73
C ARG A 9 -22.28 9.42 -3.60
N ALA A 10 -21.88 9.60 -2.35
CA ALA A 10 -22.80 9.69 -1.22
C ALA A 10 -23.50 11.05 -1.13
N GLY A 11 -23.19 12.00 -2.03
CA GLY A 11 -23.85 13.32 -2.08
C GLY A 11 -23.09 14.46 -1.40
N TRP A 12 -21.85 14.23 -0.96
CA TRP A 12 -21.01 15.29 -0.40
C TRP A 12 -20.41 16.19 -1.46
N ASN A 13 -20.30 17.48 -1.18
CA ASN A 13 -19.44 18.41 -1.94
C ASN A 13 -17.98 18.21 -1.49
N VAL A 14 -17.19 17.52 -2.30
CA VAL A 14 -15.83 17.09 -1.93
C VAL A 14 -14.79 17.99 -2.58
N ARG A 15 -13.86 18.50 -1.78
CA ARG A 15 -12.63 19.16 -2.26
C ARG A 15 -11.42 18.31 -1.87
N VAL A 16 -10.59 17.98 -2.85
CA VAL A 16 -9.35 17.22 -2.65
C VAL A 16 -8.18 18.18 -2.83
N PHE A 17 -7.37 18.31 -1.79
CA PHE A 17 -6.16 19.12 -1.81
C PHE A 17 -4.95 18.20 -2.06
N GLU A 18 -4.15 18.51 -3.07
CA GLU A 18 -2.91 17.79 -3.38
C GLU A 18 -1.77 18.81 -3.50
N ARG A 19 -0.70 18.61 -2.71
CA ARG A 19 0.46 19.51 -2.69
C ARG A 19 1.28 19.50 -3.98
N ALA A 20 1.27 18.38 -4.71
CA ALA A 20 1.95 18.27 -5.99
C ALA A 20 1.20 19.06 -7.09
N ALA A 21 1.96 19.68 -7.99
CA ALA A 21 1.38 20.42 -9.13
C ALA A 21 0.77 19.48 -10.19
N ALA A 22 1.07 18.19 -10.14
CA ALA A 22 0.54 17.18 -11.02
C ALA A 22 0.38 15.85 -10.27
N LEU A 23 -0.62 15.05 -10.64
CA LEU A 23 -0.73 13.68 -10.20
C LEU A 23 0.34 12.84 -10.90
N SER A 24 1.39 12.51 -10.21
CA SER A 24 2.48 11.67 -10.71
C SER A 24 2.70 10.50 -9.77
N GLU A 25 3.02 9.35 -10.34
CA GLU A 25 3.42 8.16 -9.60
C GLU A 25 4.74 7.63 -10.16
N VAL A 26 5.64 7.33 -9.24
CA VAL A 26 6.96 6.86 -9.59
C VAL A 26 6.94 5.33 -9.67
N GLY A 27 6.93 4.80 -10.88
CA GLY A 27 7.24 3.43 -11.31
C GLY A 27 7.13 2.31 -10.26
N ALA A 28 5.99 2.16 -9.59
CA ALA A 28 5.78 1.12 -8.60
C ALA A 28 4.59 0.24 -8.97
N GLY A 29 4.75 -1.07 -8.78
CA GLY A 29 3.64 -2.01 -8.80
C GLY A 29 2.88 -2.03 -7.46
N ILE A 30 1.65 -2.51 -7.51
CA ILE A 30 0.80 -2.75 -6.36
C ILE A 30 0.06 -4.08 -6.52
N GLN A 31 -0.19 -4.73 -5.41
CA GLN A 31 -0.99 -5.95 -5.36
C GLN A 31 -2.27 -5.63 -4.58
N ILE A 32 -3.40 -6.08 -5.07
CA ILE A 32 -4.71 -5.89 -4.44
C ILE A 32 -5.44 -7.23 -4.32
N GLY A 33 -5.85 -7.54 -3.10
CA GLY A 33 -6.57 -8.77 -2.79
C GLY A 33 -8.07 -8.69 -3.06
N PRO A 34 -8.79 -9.82 -2.90
CA PRO A 34 -10.24 -9.89 -3.09
C PRO A 34 -11.04 -8.88 -2.27
N ASN A 35 -10.59 -8.53 -1.07
CA ASN A 35 -11.19 -7.49 -0.24
C ASN A 35 -11.25 -6.12 -0.95
N VAL A 36 -10.26 -5.81 -1.77
CA VAL A 36 -10.16 -4.54 -2.51
C VAL A 36 -10.85 -4.62 -3.86
N THR A 37 -10.59 -5.67 -4.64
CA THR A 37 -11.18 -5.82 -5.98
C THR A 37 -12.70 -5.91 -5.90
N ARG A 38 -13.26 -6.51 -4.86
CA ARG A 38 -14.70 -6.52 -4.59
C ARG A 38 -15.27 -5.11 -4.41
N LEU A 39 -14.59 -4.25 -3.65
CA LEU A 39 -14.99 -2.85 -3.47
C LEU A 39 -14.90 -2.06 -4.78
N LEU A 40 -13.80 -2.21 -5.53
CA LEU A 40 -13.68 -1.56 -6.83
C LEU A 40 -14.79 -2.04 -7.80
N HIS A 41 -15.14 -3.33 -7.77
CA HIS A 41 -16.25 -3.86 -8.56
C HIS A 41 -17.61 -3.27 -8.13
N SER A 42 -17.86 -3.14 -6.84
CA SER A 42 -19.10 -2.52 -6.33
C SER A 42 -19.20 -1.03 -6.69
N TRP A 43 -18.05 -0.38 -6.91
CA TRP A 43 -17.99 0.99 -7.42
C TRP A 43 -18.12 1.09 -8.95
N GLY A 44 -18.42 -0.01 -9.66
CA GLY A 44 -18.55 -0.04 -11.11
C GLY A 44 -17.23 0.07 -11.87
N LEU A 45 -16.10 -0.27 -11.22
CA LEU A 45 -14.77 -0.15 -11.80
C LEU A 45 -14.20 -1.49 -12.30
N ARG A 46 -15.04 -2.53 -12.41
CA ARG A 46 -14.61 -3.88 -12.82
C ARG A 46 -13.89 -3.88 -14.16
N ASP A 47 -14.54 -3.34 -15.20
CA ASP A 47 -14.02 -3.39 -16.57
C ASP A 47 -12.79 -2.49 -16.73
N ALA A 48 -12.82 -1.31 -16.10
CA ALA A 48 -11.66 -0.40 -16.08
C ALA A 48 -10.46 -1.02 -15.37
N LEU A 49 -10.69 -1.79 -14.29
CA LEU A 49 -9.64 -2.53 -13.60
C LEU A 49 -9.11 -3.67 -14.49
N ALA A 50 -10.00 -4.42 -15.13
CA ALA A 50 -9.63 -5.53 -16.00
C ALA A 50 -8.78 -5.08 -17.20
N ALA A 51 -9.00 -3.86 -17.69
CA ALA A 51 -8.24 -3.29 -18.81
C ALA A 51 -6.76 -3.02 -18.48
N VAL A 52 -6.38 -2.85 -17.21
CA VAL A 52 -5.03 -2.43 -16.80
C VAL A 52 -4.34 -3.40 -15.83
N ALA A 53 -5.10 -4.28 -15.20
CA ALA A 53 -4.58 -5.21 -14.20
C ALA A 53 -4.10 -6.52 -14.82
N THR A 54 -3.20 -7.19 -14.14
CA THR A 54 -2.84 -8.59 -14.39
C THR A 54 -3.45 -9.46 -13.30
N PHE A 55 -3.89 -10.66 -13.65
CA PHE A 55 -4.52 -11.62 -12.73
C PHE A 55 -3.65 -12.89 -12.63
N PRO A 56 -2.61 -12.89 -11.80
CA PRO A 56 -1.71 -14.03 -11.67
C PRO A 56 -2.46 -15.25 -11.12
N GLN A 57 -2.10 -16.43 -11.61
CA GLN A 57 -2.75 -17.67 -11.21
C GLN A 57 -2.23 -18.23 -9.90
N HIS A 58 -0.97 -17.93 -9.55
CA HIS A 58 -0.33 -18.42 -8.34
C HIS A 58 0.54 -17.35 -7.69
N LEU A 59 0.68 -17.49 -6.36
CA LEU A 59 1.76 -16.91 -5.58
C LEU A 59 2.68 -18.04 -5.15
N HIS A 60 3.95 -17.95 -5.51
CA HIS A 60 4.99 -18.90 -5.11
C HIS A 60 5.89 -18.28 -4.07
N VAL A 61 6.21 -19.04 -3.03
CA VAL A 61 7.24 -18.69 -2.05
C VAL A 61 8.45 -19.57 -2.27
N ARG A 62 9.62 -18.97 -2.41
CA ARG A 62 10.88 -19.64 -2.67
C ARG A 62 11.95 -19.25 -1.65
N ASP A 63 12.84 -20.15 -1.38
CA ASP A 63 14.07 -19.85 -0.64
C ASP A 63 15.04 -19.07 -1.51
N ALA A 64 15.48 -17.90 -1.04
CA ALA A 64 16.35 -17.02 -1.80
C ALA A 64 17.79 -17.57 -1.99
N LEU A 65 18.24 -18.49 -1.13
CA LEU A 65 19.62 -19.05 -1.23
C LEU A 65 19.67 -20.28 -2.12
N THR A 66 18.62 -21.09 -2.18
CA THR A 66 18.62 -22.40 -2.85
C THR A 66 17.65 -22.50 -4.03
N ALA A 67 16.83 -21.49 -4.26
CA ALA A 67 15.69 -21.48 -5.21
C ALA A 67 14.60 -22.54 -4.91
N ARG A 68 14.71 -23.31 -3.80
CA ARG A 68 13.74 -24.33 -3.45
C ARG A 68 12.35 -23.73 -3.21
N GLY A 69 11.30 -24.37 -3.71
CA GLY A 69 9.92 -24.01 -3.39
C GLY A 69 9.61 -24.25 -1.91
N LEU A 70 9.05 -23.26 -1.24
CA LEU A 70 8.63 -23.33 0.16
C LEU A 70 7.12 -23.48 0.28
N GLY A 71 6.35 -22.89 -0.61
CA GLY A 71 4.89 -22.95 -0.62
C GLY A 71 4.30 -22.28 -1.85
N SER A 72 3.01 -22.52 -2.07
CA SER A 72 2.25 -21.90 -3.15
C SER A 72 0.83 -21.64 -2.68
N LEU A 73 0.23 -20.56 -3.23
CA LEU A 73 -1.18 -20.22 -3.04
C LEU A 73 -1.81 -20.03 -4.42
N ALA A 74 -2.92 -20.74 -4.69
CA ALA A 74 -3.71 -20.53 -5.90
C ALA A 74 -4.43 -19.18 -5.82
N LEU A 75 -4.18 -18.28 -6.79
CA LEU A 75 -4.77 -16.93 -6.83
C LEU A 75 -5.93 -16.83 -7.81
N GLY A 76 -5.78 -17.27 -9.04
CA GLY A 76 -6.75 -17.10 -10.12
C GLY A 76 -8.21 -17.44 -9.78
N PRO A 77 -8.83 -18.44 -10.42
CA PRO A 77 -10.22 -18.84 -10.15
C PRO A 77 -10.47 -19.25 -8.70
N ALA A 78 -9.44 -19.78 -8.00
CA ALA A 78 -9.57 -20.21 -6.60
C ALA A 78 -9.91 -19.03 -5.67
N MET A 79 -9.26 -17.86 -5.84
CA MET A 79 -9.58 -16.66 -5.06
C MET A 79 -10.98 -16.15 -5.36
N HIS A 80 -11.36 -16.13 -6.64
CA HIS A 80 -12.70 -15.71 -7.03
C HIS A 80 -13.78 -16.64 -6.43
N HIS A 81 -13.57 -17.95 -6.48
CA HIS A 81 -14.51 -18.94 -5.89
C HIS A 81 -14.59 -18.79 -4.37
N ARG A 82 -13.45 -18.59 -3.70
CA ARG A 82 -13.38 -18.56 -2.23
C ARG A 82 -13.86 -17.23 -1.63
N TYR A 83 -13.59 -16.09 -2.32
CA TYR A 83 -13.81 -14.74 -1.80
C TYR A 83 -14.69 -13.84 -2.66
N GLY A 84 -15.26 -14.34 -3.76
CA GLY A 84 -16.17 -13.61 -4.64
C GLY A 84 -15.52 -12.56 -5.55
N ALA A 85 -14.18 -12.42 -5.50
CA ALA A 85 -13.44 -11.45 -6.28
C ALA A 85 -12.00 -11.92 -6.57
N PRO A 86 -11.37 -11.47 -7.67
CA PRO A 86 -10.03 -11.90 -8.03
C PRO A 86 -8.94 -11.21 -7.20
N TYR A 87 -7.76 -11.83 -7.17
CA TYR A 87 -6.50 -11.17 -6.81
C TYR A 87 -5.91 -10.51 -8.06
N ALA A 88 -5.43 -9.28 -7.93
CA ALA A 88 -4.90 -8.53 -9.07
C ALA A 88 -3.59 -7.83 -8.73
N THR A 89 -2.77 -7.62 -9.76
CA THR A 89 -1.55 -6.83 -9.70
C THR A 89 -1.59 -5.76 -10.80
N LEU A 90 -1.16 -4.55 -10.51
CA LEU A 90 -1.18 -3.45 -11.46
C LEU A 90 -0.12 -2.39 -11.11
N ARG A 91 0.11 -1.42 -11.99
CA ARG A 91 0.91 -0.25 -11.63
C ARG A 91 0.12 0.66 -10.70
N ARG A 92 0.80 1.30 -9.75
CA ARG A 92 0.17 2.31 -8.87
C ARG A 92 -0.42 3.46 -9.67
N ALA A 93 0.28 3.86 -10.74
CA ALA A 93 -0.20 4.88 -11.67
C ALA A 93 -1.54 4.52 -12.33
N ASP A 94 -1.72 3.24 -12.71
CA ASP A 94 -2.97 2.78 -13.33
C ASP A 94 -4.13 2.80 -12.32
N LEU A 95 -3.89 2.38 -11.07
CA LEU A 95 -4.91 2.49 -10.02
C LEU A 95 -5.28 3.94 -9.72
N LEU A 96 -4.29 4.84 -9.70
CA LEU A 96 -4.52 6.26 -9.51
C LEU A 96 -5.33 6.85 -10.67
N ALA A 97 -4.96 6.55 -11.91
CA ALA A 97 -5.64 7.02 -13.11
C ALA A 97 -7.10 6.52 -13.17
N LEU A 98 -7.33 5.24 -12.84
CA LEU A 98 -8.65 4.64 -12.76
C LEU A 98 -9.54 5.36 -11.74
N LEU A 99 -9.05 5.56 -10.53
CA LEU A 99 -9.78 6.27 -9.48
C LEU A 99 -9.98 7.75 -9.82
N HIS A 100 -8.98 8.41 -10.39
CA HIS A 100 -9.08 9.80 -10.83
C HIS A 100 -10.12 9.98 -11.93
N THR A 101 -10.13 9.10 -12.92
CA THR A 101 -11.15 9.11 -14.00
C THR A 101 -12.56 8.99 -13.42
N ALA A 102 -12.74 8.10 -12.43
CA ALA A 102 -14.03 7.94 -11.76
C ALA A 102 -14.42 9.17 -10.92
N VAL A 103 -13.45 9.79 -10.23
CA VAL A 103 -13.68 11.04 -9.47
C VAL A 103 -14.10 12.19 -10.39
N ARG A 104 -13.49 12.32 -11.57
CA ARG A 104 -13.87 13.34 -12.57
C ARG A 104 -15.30 13.22 -13.10
N GLN A 105 -15.93 12.07 -12.91
CA GLN A 105 -17.36 11.85 -13.24
C GLN A 105 -18.30 12.25 -12.09
N THR A 106 -17.78 12.81 -11.00
CA THR A 106 -18.53 13.30 -9.85
C THR A 106 -18.42 14.83 -9.73
N SER A 107 -19.07 15.39 -8.71
CA SER A 107 -18.95 16.82 -8.38
C SER A 107 -17.66 17.17 -7.61
N ALA A 108 -16.80 16.19 -7.30
CA ALA A 108 -15.59 16.42 -6.51
C ALA A 108 -14.59 17.32 -7.26
N GLN A 109 -14.03 18.28 -6.54
CA GLN A 109 -13.03 19.22 -7.05
C GLN A 109 -11.63 18.79 -6.61
N LEU A 110 -10.70 18.74 -7.55
CA LEU A 110 -9.28 18.46 -7.28
C LEU A 110 -8.47 19.74 -7.42
N LEU A 111 -7.84 20.16 -6.33
CA LEU A 111 -7.00 21.34 -6.22
C LEU A 111 -5.53 20.90 -6.11
N LEU A 112 -4.81 20.98 -7.24
CA LEU A 112 -3.39 20.64 -7.32
C LEU A 112 -2.52 21.83 -6.92
N GLY A 113 -1.29 21.56 -6.46
CA GLY A 113 -0.39 22.60 -5.95
C GLY A 113 -0.85 23.21 -4.62
N TYR A 114 -1.85 22.62 -3.97
CA TYR A 114 -2.42 23.12 -2.72
C TYR A 114 -1.90 22.30 -1.53
N GLY A 115 -0.87 22.81 -0.86
CA GLY A 115 -0.34 22.25 0.38
C GLY A 115 -1.07 22.77 1.61
N LEU A 116 -1.58 21.90 2.45
CA LEU A 116 -2.20 22.27 3.72
C LEU A 116 -1.13 22.73 4.71
N GLN A 117 -1.27 23.95 5.26
CA GLN A 117 -0.37 24.51 6.26
C GLN A 117 -0.88 24.35 7.69
N ARG A 118 -2.18 24.51 7.91
CA ARG A 118 -2.84 24.32 9.21
C ARG A 118 -4.33 24.09 9.01
N PHE A 119 -4.97 23.59 10.05
CA PHE A 119 -6.42 23.58 10.15
C PHE A 119 -6.87 23.99 11.56
N SER A 120 -8.13 24.36 11.69
CA SER A 120 -8.85 24.48 12.96
C SER A 120 -10.20 23.80 12.85
N GLN A 121 -10.75 23.37 13.98
CA GLN A 121 -12.11 22.84 14.03
C GLN A 121 -12.90 23.52 15.15
N SER A 122 -14.21 23.63 14.93
CA SER A 122 -15.21 24.13 15.87
C SER A 122 -16.38 23.15 15.94
N PRO A 123 -17.36 23.34 16.83
CA PRO A 123 -18.59 22.56 16.82
C PRO A 123 -19.36 22.62 15.48
N PHE A 124 -19.15 23.67 14.68
CA PHE A 124 -19.92 23.93 13.47
C PHE A 124 -19.21 23.54 12.17
N GLY A 125 -17.88 23.38 12.17
CA GLY A 125 -17.13 23.08 10.95
C GLY A 125 -15.64 23.01 11.16
N VAL A 126 -14.92 22.87 10.04
CA VAL A 126 -13.46 22.92 9.97
C VAL A 126 -13.03 24.02 9.01
N SER A 127 -11.96 24.74 9.37
CA SER A 127 -11.28 25.68 8.49
C SER A 127 -9.90 25.13 8.13
N VAL A 128 -9.56 25.15 6.85
CA VAL A 128 -8.24 24.73 6.36
C VAL A 128 -7.55 25.92 5.71
N TYR A 129 -6.24 26.04 5.90
CA TYR A 129 -5.41 27.12 5.42
C TYR A 129 -4.31 26.56 4.54
N GLY A 130 -4.30 26.95 3.29
CA GLY A 130 -3.32 26.53 2.30
C GLY A 130 -2.14 27.50 2.14
N SER A 131 -1.24 27.16 1.24
CA SER A 131 -0.04 27.95 0.92
C SER A 131 -0.35 29.36 0.40
N ALA A 132 -1.52 29.60 -0.17
CA ALA A 132 -1.97 30.91 -0.66
C ALA A 132 -2.61 31.77 0.44
N ALA A 133 -2.50 31.41 1.72
CA ALA A 133 -3.16 32.05 2.86
C ALA A 133 -4.70 32.13 2.75
N GLU A 134 -5.29 31.39 1.83
CA GLU A 134 -6.72 31.29 1.65
C GLU A 134 -7.32 30.37 2.72
N GLU A 135 -8.38 30.83 3.38
CA GLU A 135 -9.19 30.04 4.29
C GLU A 135 -10.33 29.37 3.54
N LEU A 136 -10.39 28.05 3.63
CA LEU A 136 -11.48 27.25 3.05
C LEU A 136 -12.22 26.53 4.16
N ASN A 137 -13.54 26.67 4.18
CA ASN A 137 -14.40 26.08 5.20
C ASN A 137 -15.07 24.81 4.69
N GLY A 138 -15.34 23.89 5.61
CA GLY A 138 -16.04 22.64 5.34
C GLY A 138 -16.66 22.04 6.60
N ASP A 139 -17.40 20.97 6.41
CA ASP A 139 -18.08 20.28 7.51
C ASP A 139 -17.18 19.27 8.22
N ALA A 140 -16.26 18.65 7.47
CA ALA A 140 -15.29 17.66 7.94
C ALA A 140 -13.97 17.77 7.20
N LEU A 141 -12.88 17.33 7.84
CA LEU A 141 -11.55 17.18 7.23
C LEU A 141 -11.12 15.70 7.30
N VAL A 142 -10.68 15.16 6.17
CA VAL A 142 -10.09 13.82 6.09
C VAL A 142 -8.62 13.93 5.71
N GLY A 143 -7.73 13.64 6.66
CA GLY A 143 -6.29 13.55 6.41
C GLY A 143 -5.95 12.23 5.71
N ALA A 144 -5.70 12.32 4.40
CA ALA A 144 -5.24 11.21 3.56
C ALA A 144 -3.84 11.52 2.96
N ASP A 145 -3.04 12.25 3.71
CA ASP A 145 -1.80 12.92 3.36
C ASP A 145 -0.55 12.06 3.64
N GLY A 146 -0.74 10.75 3.81
CA GLY A 146 0.31 9.74 3.79
C GLY A 146 1.10 9.63 5.09
N LEU A 147 2.24 8.93 5.01
CA LEU A 147 3.11 8.61 6.15
C LEU A 147 3.58 9.86 6.93
N TRP A 148 3.86 10.95 6.22
CA TRP A 148 4.37 12.22 6.75
C TRP A 148 3.25 13.20 7.10
N SER A 149 2.02 12.72 7.24
CA SER A 149 0.79 13.47 7.46
C SER A 149 0.94 14.63 8.46
N PRO A 150 0.86 15.89 8.02
CA PRO A 150 0.70 17.03 8.90
C PRO A 150 -0.61 16.97 9.69
N VAL A 151 -1.72 16.51 9.06
CA VAL A 151 -3.01 16.38 9.75
C VAL A 151 -2.89 15.47 10.95
N ARG A 152 -2.23 14.31 10.80
CA ARG A 152 -1.94 13.42 11.92
C ARG A 152 -1.11 14.09 13.00
N GLN A 153 -0.06 14.78 12.60
CA GLN A 153 0.84 15.42 13.57
C GLN A 153 0.12 16.48 14.40
N TRP A 154 -0.75 17.27 13.77
CA TRP A 154 -1.56 18.25 14.50
C TRP A 154 -2.65 17.61 15.35
N LEU A 155 -3.20 16.47 14.92
CA LEU A 155 -4.27 15.79 15.66
C LEU A 155 -3.72 14.98 16.84
N LEU A 156 -2.58 14.31 16.69
CA LEU A 156 -2.09 13.32 17.65
C LEU A 156 -0.82 13.74 18.39
N HIS A 157 -0.06 14.70 17.87
CA HIS A 157 1.24 15.12 18.41
C HIS A 157 2.20 13.94 18.66
N ASP A 158 2.13 12.89 17.80
CA ASP A 158 2.84 11.62 17.97
C ASP A 158 4.25 11.58 17.33
N GLY A 159 4.73 12.73 16.90
CA GLY A 159 6.07 12.92 16.34
C GLY A 159 6.24 12.40 14.91
N PRO A 160 7.48 12.36 14.39
CA PRO A 160 7.76 11.92 13.03
C PRO A 160 7.70 10.40 12.87
N PRO A 161 7.59 9.89 11.63
CA PRO A 161 7.79 8.48 11.33
C PRO A 161 9.17 7.98 11.74
N ARG A 162 9.28 6.69 12.05
CA ARG A 162 10.51 6.04 12.48
C ARG A 162 11.14 5.24 11.34
N MET A 163 12.44 5.37 11.13
CA MET A 163 13.17 4.49 10.23
C MET A 163 13.15 3.05 10.75
N THR A 164 12.94 2.12 9.82
CA THR A 164 12.78 0.70 10.17
C THR A 164 14.08 -0.09 10.12
N GLY A 165 15.16 0.49 9.60
CA GLY A 165 16.41 -0.23 9.28
C GLY A 165 16.31 -1.10 8.03
N HIS A 166 15.30 -0.87 7.19
CA HIS A 166 15.10 -1.59 5.94
C HIS A 166 15.07 -0.63 4.76
N LEU A 167 15.74 -1.06 3.69
CA LEU A 167 15.80 -0.38 2.40
C LEU A 167 14.99 -1.17 1.38
N ALA A 168 14.15 -0.49 0.61
CA ALA A 168 13.38 -1.08 -0.48
C ALA A 168 13.90 -0.58 -1.83
N TYR A 169 14.54 -1.47 -2.56
CA TYR A 169 14.92 -1.26 -3.96
C TYR A 169 13.77 -1.69 -4.85
N ARG A 170 13.36 -0.83 -5.76
CA ARG A 170 12.23 -1.10 -6.65
C ARG A 170 12.62 -0.86 -8.09
N ALA A 171 12.15 -1.74 -8.95
CA ALA A 171 12.32 -1.62 -10.39
C ALA A 171 11.06 -2.10 -11.12
N MET A 172 10.86 -1.57 -12.30
CA MET A 172 9.87 -2.02 -13.24
C MET A 172 10.54 -2.19 -14.59
N VAL A 173 10.50 -3.40 -15.13
CA VAL A 173 11.23 -3.76 -16.35
C VAL A 173 10.28 -4.38 -17.36
N ARG A 174 10.48 -4.11 -18.65
CA ARG A 174 9.73 -4.76 -19.72
C ARG A 174 10.09 -6.25 -19.77
N GLN A 175 9.09 -7.12 -19.78
CA GLN A 175 9.35 -8.56 -19.81
C GLN A 175 9.98 -9.02 -21.14
N ASP A 176 9.67 -8.35 -22.25
CA ASP A 176 10.25 -8.66 -23.55
C ASP A 176 11.77 -8.36 -23.63
N SER A 177 12.28 -7.41 -22.81
CA SER A 177 13.71 -7.14 -22.69
C SER A 177 14.47 -8.13 -21.79
N LEU A 178 13.75 -8.93 -21.00
CA LEU A 178 14.36 -9.94 -20.13
C LEU A 178 14.59 -11.25 -20.89
N PRO A 179 15.66 -12.02 -20.56
CA PRO A 179 15.78 -13.42 -20.93
C PRO A 179 14.52 -14.21 -20.58
N MET A 180 14.12 -15.18 -21.41
CA MET A 180 12.88 -15.94 -21.23
C MET A 180 12.78 -16.59 -19.83
N ALA A 181 13.88 -17.09 -19.29
CA ALA A 181 13.95 -17.73 -17.99
C ALA A 181 13.63 -16.78 -16.81
N LEU A 182 13.74 -15.46 -16.99
CA LEU A 182 13.47 -14.45 -15.97
C LEU A 182 12.07 -13.85 -16.09
N ARG A 183 11.33 -14.11 -17.17
CA ARG A 183 9.94 -13.65 -17.35
C ARG A 183 9.00 -14.43 -16.45
N SER A 184 7.99 -13.76 -15.93
CA SER A 184 7.01 -14.41 -15.05
C SER A 184 5.64 -13.79 -15.18
N GLN A 185 4.60 -14.64 -15.23
CA GLN A 185 3.20 -14.25 -15.12
C GLN A 185 2.63 -14.59 -13.72
N GLN A 186 3.50 -14.92 -12.77
CA GLN A 186 3.15 -15.30 -11.41
C GLN A 186 3.74 -14.33 -10.39
N VAL A 187 3.13 -14.28 -9.21
CA VAL A 187 3.74 -13.62 -8.05
C VAL A 187 4.78 -14.56 -7.46
N THR A 188 6.01 -14.11 -7.28
CA THR A 188 7.05 -14.88 -6.59
C THR A 188 7.63 -14.08 -5.44
N VAL A 189 7.69 -14.70 -4.27
CA VAL A 189 8.29 -14.15 -3.05
C VAL A 189 9.51 -15.00 -2.70
N TRP A 190 10.67 -14.39 -2.71
CA TRP A 190 11.94 -14.99 -2.32
C TRP A 190 12.26 -14.61 -0.89
N LEU A 191 12.42 -15.58 -0.02
CA LEU A 191 12.70 -15.39 1.41
C LEU A 191 14.13 -15.77 1.75
N GLY A 192 14.88 -14.84 2.40
CA GLY A 192 16.26 -15.09 2.80
C GLY A 192 16.62 -14.42 4.13
N PRO A 193 17.77 -14.76 4.72
CA PRO A 193 18.26 -14.06 5.90
C PRO A 193 18.40 -12.56 5.64
N HIS A 194 17.72 -11.73 6.45
CA HIS A 194 17.78 -10.27 6.38
C HIS A 194 17.33 -9.63 5.05
N LEU A 195 16.69 -10.41 4.17
CA LEU A 195 16.19 -9.96 2.88
C LEU A 195 14.93 -10.70 2.44
N HIS A 196 14.18 -10.08 1.57
CA HIS A 196 13.23 -10.78 0.68
C HIS A 196 13.08 -10.01 -0.63
N VAL A 197 12.75 -10.72 -1.68
CA VAL A 197 12.46 -10.12 -2.98
C VAL A 197 11.08 -10.56 -3.44
N VAL A 198 10.29 -9.64 -3.94
CA VAL A 198 8.97 -9.92 -4.51
C VAL A 198 8.97 -9.48 -5.96
N GLN A 199 8.58 -10.37 -6.85
CA GLN A 199 8.37 -10.05 -8.25
C GLN A 199 6.96 -10.44 -8.69
N TYR A 200 6.35 -9.64 -9.53
CA TYR A 200 5.03 -9.91 -10.08
C TYR A 200 4.77 -9.13 -11.38
N PRO A 201 3.98 -9.71 -12.29
CA PRO A 201 3.62 -9.04 -13.53
C PRO A 201 2.63 -7.89 -13.25
N VAL A 202 2.72 -6.84 -14.05
CA VAL A 202 1.77 -5.72 -14.05
C VAL A 202 1.50 -5.29 -15.49
N HIS A 203 0.53 -4.41 -15.71
CA HIS A 203 0.18 -3.87 -17.02
C HIS A 203 -0.08 -4.98 -18.05
N ASN A 204 -1.11 -5.79 -17.77
CA ASN A 204 -1.49 -6.96 -18.57
C ASN A 204 -0.36 -8.00 -18.76
N GLY A 205 0.67 -7.99 -17.91
CA GLY A 205 1.79 -8.91 -17.98
C GLY A 205 2.99 -8.40 -18.80
N ASP A 206 2.92 -7.23 -19.40
CA ASP A 206 4.01 -6.67 -20.20
C ASP A 206 5.21 -6.24 -19.36
N LEU A 207 4.96 -5.83 -18.11
CA LEU A 207 5.97 -5.37 -17.19
C LEU A 207 6.11 -6.32 -16.01
N LEU A 208 7.35 -6.49 -15.54
CA LEU A 208 7.67 -7.15 -14.28
C LEU A 208 8.06 -6.11 -13.26
N ASN A 209 7.31 -6.05 -12.16
CA ASN A 209 7.68 -5.24 -11.00
C ASN A 209 8.52 -6.09 -10.05
N VAL A 210 9.67 -5.56 -9.64
CA VAL A 210 10.59 -6.22 -8.69
C VAL A 210 10.82 -5.32 -7.50
N VAL A 211 10.65 -5.85 -6.29
CA VAL A 211 10.91 -5.15 -5.04
C VAL A 211 11.85 -5.99 -4.20
N ALA A 212 13.05 -5.52 -3.97
CA ALA A 212 14.02 -6.14 -3.07
C ALA A 212 14.08 -5.33 -1.76
N ILE A 213 13.78 -5.98 -0.64
CA ILE A 213 13.89 -5.37 0.68
C ILE A 213 15.03 -6.03 1.43
N VAL A 214 15.98 -5.21 1.85
CA VAL A 214 17.18 -5.63 2.56
C VAL A 214 17.33 -4.84 3.86
N HIS A 215 18.02 -5.42 4.84
CA HIS A 215 18.45 -4.66 6.01
C HIS A 215 19.58 -3.71 5.60
N GLY A 216 19.50 -2.47 6.03
CA GLY A 216 20.49 -1.45 5.71
C GLY A 216 20.13 -0.07 6.22
N GLN A 217 21.10 0.81 6.16
CA GLN A 217 20.94 2.24 6.46
C GLN A 217 21.43 3.04 5.27
N LEU A 218 20.90 4.24 5.08
CA LEU A 218 21.40 5.15 4.05
C LEU A 218 22.85 5.52 4.37
N PRO A 219 23.75 5.53 3.36
CA PRO A 219 25.15 5.89 3.54
C PRO A 219 25.36 7.33 4.06
N ASN A 220 24.42 8.24 3.79
CA ASN A 220 24.48 9.65 4.17
C ASN A 220 23.24 10.09 4.92
N GLN A 221 23.38 10.60 6.15
CA GLN A 221 22.30 11.15 6.98
C GLN A 221 21.73 12.49 6.48
N GLN A 222 22.26 13.07 5.43
CA GLN A 222 21.85 14.40 4.90
C GLN A 222 20.68 14.36 3.90
N THR A 223 20.19 13.18 3.54
CA THR A 223 19.09 13.06 2.57
C THR A 223 17.75 13.19 3.30
N SER A 224 16.91 14.13 2.86
CA SER A 224 15.57 14.29 3.42
C SER A 224 14.79 12.98 3.29
N LEU A 225 14.38 12.42 4.42
CA LEU A 225 13.60 11.18 4.48
C LEU A 225 12.20 11.32 3.84
N GLU A 226 11.75 12.55 3.61
CA GLU A 226 10.48 12.84 2.96
C GLU A 226 10.52 12.63 1.45
N HIS A 227 11.72 12.61 0.86
CA HIS A 227 11.89 12.31 -0.55
C HIS A 227 11.88 10.78 -0.74
N TRP A 228 10.86 10.30 -1.39
CA TRP A 228 10.59 8.86 -1.60
C TRP A 228 11.50 8.20 -2.63
N ASP A 229 12.29 8.96 -3.35
CA ASP A 229 12.95 8.50 -4.55
C ASP A 229 14.40 8.96 -4.57
N HIS A 230 15.25 8.04 -4.15
CA HIS A 230 16.69 8.20 -4.30
C HIS A 230 17.15 7.34 -5.48
N SER A 231 17.99 7.88 -6.35
CA SER A 231 18.71 7.07 -7.34
C SER A 231 19.50 5.99 -6.58
N ALA A 232 19.14 4.72 -6.81
CA ALA A 232 19.78 3.63 -6.12
C ALA A 232 21.12 3.27 -6.79
N ASN A 233 22.14 3.06 -5.98
CA ASN A 233 23.32 2.37 -6.47
C ASN A 233 23.01 0.86 -6.59
N ALA A 234 22.90 0.37 -7.82
CA ALA A 234 22.67 -1.05 -8.08
C ALA A 234 23.76 -1.97 -7.50
N VAL A 235 24.97 -1.44 -7.29
CA VAL A 235 26.10 -2.18 -6.68
C VAL A 235 25.78 -2.51 -5.22
N ASP A 236 25.20 -1.58 -4.46
CA ASP A 236 24.86 -1.79 -3.04
C ASP A 236 23.79 -2.89 -2.90
N LEU A 237 22.80 -2.89 -3.81
CA LEU A 237 21.82 -3.96 -3.85
C LEU A 237 22.45 -5.31 -4.21
N ARG A 238 23.30 -5.37 -5.23
CA ARG A 238 23.99 -6.60 -5.64
C ARG A 238 24.86 -7.15 -4.52
N ASN A 239 25.57 -6.30 -3.81
CA ASN A 239 26.36 -6.69 -2.63
C ASN A 239 25.49 -7.27 -1.51
N SER A 240 24.32 -6.65 -1.25
CA SER A 240 23.36 -7.14 -0.26
C SER A 240 22.74 -8.50 -0.65
N LEU A 241 22.78 -8.84 -1.94
CA LEU A 241 22.24 -10.09 -2.50
C LEU A 241 23.33 -11.07 -2.97
N ALA A 242 24.58 -10.87 -2.58
CA ALA A 242 25.71 -11.69 -3.06
C ALA A 242 25.57 -13.20 -2.75
N GLY A 243 24.88 -13.56 -1.64
CA GLY A 243 24.68 -14.94 -1.22
C GLY A 243 23.40 -15.62 -1.72
N VAL A 244 22.61 -14.98 -2.60
CA VAL A 244 21.37 -15.59 -3.10
C VAL A 244 21.61 -16.55 -4.25
N CYS A 245 20.61 -17.36 -4.61
CA CYS A 245 20.69 -18.31 -5.71
C CYS A 245 20.91 -17.64 -7.07
N PRO A 246 21.51 -18.34 -8.05
CA PRO A 246 21.81 -17.80 -9.38
C PRO A 246 20.59 -17.16 -10.05
N ALA A 247 19.43 -17.80 -10.02
CA ALA A 247 18.22 -17.29 -10.66
C ALA A 247 17.79 -15.91 -10.14
N LEU A 248 17.99 -15.65 -8.83
CA LEU A 248 17.70 -14.35 -8.23
C LEU A 248 18.81 -13.33 -8.53
N GLN A 249 20.07 -13.77 -8.58
CA GLN A 249 21.19 -12.92 -9.03
C GLN A 249 21.00 -12.47 -10.47
N ASP A 250 20.67 -13.38 -11.37
CA ASP A 250 20.43 -13.09 -12.78
C ASP A 250 19.30 -12.07 -12.96
N LEU A 251 18.21 -12.21 -12.19
CA LEU A 251 17.11 -11.24 -12.21
C LEU A 251 17.58 -9.84 -11.79
N VAL A 252 18.35 -9.74 -10.71
CA VAL A 252 18.84 -8.45 -10.21
C VAL A 252 19.87 -7.83 -11.14
N GLN A 253 20.67 -8.65 -11.81
CA GLN A 253 21.65 -8.20 -12.82
C GLN A 253 21.00 -7.72 -14.11
N ALA A 254 19.89 -8.34 -14.51
CA ALA A 254 19.14 -7.97 -15.72
C ALA A 254 18.35 -6.64 -15.57
N VAL A 255 18.36 -6.04 -14.40
CA VAL A 255 17.68 -4.77 -14.11
C VAL A 255 18.70 -3.65 -13.99
N ASP A 256 18.68 -2.70 -14.92
CA ASP A 256 19.66 -1.62 -15.01
C ASP A 256 19.37 -0.46 -14.03
N ALA A 257 18.09 -0.14 -13.83
CA ALA A 257 17.69 1.02 -13.04
C ALA A 257 16.86 0.61 -11.80
N TRP A 258 17.38 0.97 -10.65
CA TRP A 258 16.71 0.77 -9.36
C TRP A 258 16.40 2.12 -8.71
N ARG A 259 15.30 2.17 -8.01
CA ARG A 259 14.91 3.26 -7.14
C ARG A 259 14.95 2.80 -5.69
N LEU A 260 15.44 3.65 -4.80
CA LEU A 260 15.63 3.33 -3.38
C LEU A 260 14.63 4.11 -2.52
N TRP A 261 13.98 3.40 -1.62
CA TRP A 261 13.16 3.99 -0.56
C TRP A 261 13.59 3.49 0.81
N VAL A 262 13.74 4.42 1.73
CA VAL A 262 13.88 4.08 3.14
C VAL A 262 12.52 3.73 3.69
N LEU A 263 12.39 2.53 4.24
CA LEU A 263 11.15 2.14 4.87
C LEU A 263 11.03 2.80 6.25
N CYS A 264 9.98 3.60 6.39
CA CYS A 264 9.58 4.20 7.65
C CYS A 264 8.22 3.66 8.09
N ASP A 265 7.97 3.64 9.38
CA ASP A 265 6.68 3.26 9.95
C ASP A 265 6.26 4.17 11.11
N ARG A 266 5.05 3.97 11.58
CA ARG A 266 4.52 4.55 12.80
C ARG A 266 3.89 3.44 13.65
N PRO A 267 3.85 3.59 14.98
CA PRO A 267 3.11 2.67 15.84
C PRO A 267 1.66 2.53 15.40
N SER A 268 1.11 1.35 15.56
CA SER A 268 -0.33 1.13 15.36
C SER A 268 -1.14 1.98 16.33
N MET A 269 -2.28 2.47 15.89
CA MET A 269 -3.23 3.18 16.76
C MET A 269 -3.71 2.26 17.89
N ARG A 270 -3.92 2.86 19.06
CA ARG A 270 -4.34 2.17 20.29
C ARG A 270 -5.84 2.31 20.59
N GLY A 271 -6.55 3.11 19.80
CA GLY A 271 -7.97 3.35 19.96
C GLY A 271 -8.55 4.18 18.82
N ALA A 272 -9.87 4.14 18.70
CA ALA A 272 -10.62 4.90 17.70
C ALA A 272 -10.34 6.41 17.77
N HIS A 273 -10.16 6.96 18.99
CA HIS A 273 -9.87 8.38 19.23
C HIS A 273 -8.58 8.87 18.57
N GLN A 274 -7.68 7.97 18.15
CA GLN A 274 -6.49 8.33 17.39
C GLN A 274 -6.76 8.39 15.87
N GLN A 275 -7.84 7.75 15.39
CA GLN A 275 -8.19 7.76 13.97
C GLN A 275 -9.18 8.87 13.62
N ALA A 276 -10.00 9.33 14.58
CA ALA A 276 -10.87 10.49 14.42
C ALA A 276 -11.05 11.26 15.71
N GLN A 277 -11.15 12.59 15.62
CA GLN A 277 -11.44 13.50 16.73
C GLN A 277 -12.31 14.65 16.23
N GLY A 278 -13.52 14.76 16.79
CA GLY A 278 -14.48 15.77 16.37
C GLY A 278 -14.79 15.65 14.88
N ARG A 279 -14.47 16.69 14.11
CA ARG A 279 -14.73 16.79 12.66
C ARG A 279 -13.55 16.41 11.79
N VAL A 280 -12.50 15.83 12.37
CA VAL A 280 -11.27 15.45 11.66
C VAL A 280 -11.04 13.95 11.78
N ALA A 281 -10.81 13.28 10.65
CA ALA A 281 -10.46 11.86 10.59
C ALA A 281 -9.18 11.63 9.77
N LEU A 282 -8.47 10.55 10.08
CA LEU A 282 -7.31 10.06 9.32
C LEU A 282 -7.69 8.83 8.50
N LEU A 283 -7.11 8.71 7.31
CA LEU A 283 -7.37 7.63 6.36
C LEU A 283 -6.07 7.14 5.71
N GLY A 284 -5.96 5.84 5.46
CA GLY A 284 -4.81 5.24 4.77
C GLY A 284 -3.51 5.42 5.54
N ASP A 285 -2.41 5.71 4.85
CA ASP A 285 -1.09 5.83 5.48
C ASP A 285 -0.96 6.99 6.48
N ALA A 286 -1.86 7.97 6.47
CA ALA A 286 -1.95 8.97 7.53
C ALA A 286 -2.42 8.33 8.85
N ALA A 287 -3.32 7.37 8.79
CA ALA A 287 -3.82 6.64 9.95
C ALA A 287 -2.93 5.45 10.34
N HIS A 288 -2.60 4.60 9.37
CA HIS A 288 -2.00 3.28 9.61
C HIS A 288 -0.91 2.92 8.59
N PRO A 289 0.16 3.72 8.47
CA PRO A 289 1.25 3.39 7.56
C PRO A 289 1.82 2.04 7.94
N MET A 290 2.05 1.18 6.95
CA MET A 290 2.51 -0.18 7.21
C MET A 290 3.64 -0.59 6.29
N ARG A 291 4.51 -1.46 6.81
CA ARG A 291 5.56 -2.06 6.00
C ARG A 291 4.95 -2.94 4.90
N PRO A 292 5.56 -3.02 3.70
CA PRO A 292 4.94 -3.66 2.53
C PRO A 292 4.92 -5.21 2.56
N TYR A 293 5.07 -5.82 3.75
CA TYR A 293 5.20 -7.27 3.92
C TYR A 293 3.88 -8.06 3.84
N LEU A 294 2.78 -7.35 3.60
CA LEU A 294 1.45 -7.96 3.43
C LEU A 294 0.74 -7.42 2.18
N ALA A 295 1.36 -6.46 1.47
CA ALA A 295 0.80 -5.79 0.29
C ALA A 295 -0.62 -5.21 0.52
N GLN A 296 -0.93 -4.70 1.75
CA GLN A 296 -2.27 -4.26 2.13
C GLN A 296 -2.41 -2.75 2.42
N GLY A 297 -1.35 -1.94 2.30
CA GLY A 297 -1.45 -0.51 2.60
C GLY A 297 -2.56 0.19 1.83
N ALA A 298 -2.54 0.10 0.51
CA ALA A 298 -3.61 0.67 -0.31
C ALA A 298 -4.95 -0.07 -0.11
N GLY A 299 -4.92 -1.37 0.17
CA GLY A 299 -6.12 -2.13 0.47
C GLY A 299 -6.88 -1.58 1.67
N MET A 300 -6.17 -1.32 2.76
CA MET A 300 -6.78 -0.73 3.96
C MET A 300 -7.29 0.68 3.70
N ALA A 301 -6.57 1.50 2.91
CA ALA A 301 -7.03 2.83 2.53
C ALA A 301 -8.33 2.81 1.69
N ILE A 302 -8.48 1.83 0.79
CA ILE A 302 -9.70 1.63 0.00
C ILE A 302 -10.85 1.13 0.88
N GLU A 303 -10.59 0.22 1.81
CA GLU A 303 -11.59 -0.20 2.79
C GLU A 303 -11.99 0.96 3.71
N ASP A 304 -11.06 1.80 4.15
CA ASP A 304 -11.36 3.00 4.93
C ASP A 304 -12.31 3.92 4.18
N ALA A 305 -12.04 4.17 2.89
CA ALA A 305 -12.88 5.01 2.04
C ALA A 305 -14.31 4.47 1.91
N ALA A 306 -14.46 3.15 1.79
CA ALA A 306 -15.77 2.49 1.73
C ALA A 306 -16.55 2.65 3.03
N VAL A 307 -15.90 2.45 4.19
CA VAL A 307 -16.55 2.60 5.50
C VAL A 307 -16.87 4.06 5.78
N LEU A 308 -15.94 4.97 5.50
CA LEU A 308 -16.15 6.41 5.68
C LEU A 308 -17.42 6.89 4.94
N ALA A 309 -17.54 6.58 3.66
CA ALA A 309 -18.70 6.99 2.86
C ALA A 309 -20.01 6.33 3.32
N ARG A 310 -19.95 5.13 3.91
CA ARG A 310 -21.13 4.44 4.42
C ARG A 310 -21.69 5.10 5.68
N VAL A 311 -20.82 5.58 6.58
CA VAL A 311 -21.25 6.16 7.86
C VAL A 311 -21.42 7.68 7.79
N LEU A 312 -20.62 8.36 6.97
CA LEU A 312 -20.68 9.81 6.78
C LEU A 312 -21.67 10.13 5.66
N GLN A 313 -22.94 10.22 6.00
CA GLN A 313 -24.02 10.57 5.07
C GLN A 313 -24.44 12.03 5.22
N PRO A 314 -24.91 12.71 4.16
CA PRO A 314 -25.45 14.05 4.27
C PRO A 314 -26.58 14.11 5.32
N GLY A 315 -26.48 15.09 6.24
CA GLY A 315 -27.43 15.24 7.36
C GLY A 315 -27.09 14.43 8.61
N SER A 316 -26.03 13.59 8.60
CA SER A 316 -25.57 12.91 9.81
C SER A 316 -24.87 13.88 10.79
N ASP A 317 -24.87 13.53 12.08
CA ASP A 317 -23.97 14.15 13.06
C ASP A 317 -22.52 13.75 12.70
N ILE A 318 -21.77 14.71 12.18
CA ILE A 318 -20.42 14.46 11.64
C ILE A 318 -19.45 13.93 12.69
N PRO A 319 -19.31 14.52 13.88
CA PRO A 319 -18.49 13.95 14.94
C PRO A 319 -18.84 12.50 15.29
N ALA A 320 -20.14 12.20 15.42
CA ALA A 320 -20.60 10.83 15.72
C ALA A 320 -20.30 9.87 14.56
N ALA A 321 -20.54 10.28 13.30
CA ALA A 321 -20.24 9.47 12.11
C ALA A 321 -18.73 9.19 11.97
N LEU A 322 -17.86 10.18 12.21
CA LEU A 322 -16.40 9.98 12.18
C LEU A 322 -15.90 9.12 13.35
N ALA A 323 -16.52 9.20 14.53
CA ALA A 323 -16.23 8.30 15.64
C ALA A 323 -16.65 6.85 15.32
N ASP A 324 -17.79 6.66 14.67
CA ASP A 324 -18.23 5.34 14.17
C ASP A 324 -17.28 4.79 13.10
N TYR A 325 -16.89 5.60 12.10
CA TYR A 325 -15.84 5.25 11.14
C TYR A 325 -14.58 4.73 11.85
N ALA A 326 -14.06 5.51 12.78
CA ALA A 326 -12.86 5.17 13.53
C ALA A 326 -13.05 3.87 14.35
N GLY A 327 -14.21 3.71 15.01
CA GLY A 327 -14.58 2.51 15.76
C GLY A 327 -14.56 1.24 14.92
N GLN A 328 -15.05 1.32 13.67
CA GLN A 328 -15.09 0.19 12.75
C GLN A 328 -13.73 -0.13 12.12
N ARG A 329 -12.80 0.85 12.00
CA ARG A 329 -11.57 0.68 11.22
C ARG A 329 -10.31 0.43 12.04
N TRP A 330 -10.13 1.09 13.19
CA TRP A 330 -8.84 1.10 13.89
C TRP A 330 -8.32 -0.28 14.27
N GLN A 331 -9.20 -1.18 14.77
CA GLN A 331 -8.78 -2.54 15.17
C GLN A 331 -8.32 -3.37 13.98
N ARG A 332 -9.07 -3.30 12.85
CA ARG A 332 -8.70 -4.02 11.63
C ARG A 332 -7.38 -3.51 11.07
N ASN A 333 -7.21 -2.19 11.01
CA ASN A 333 -5.98 -1.56 10.54
C ASN A 333 -4.79 -1.93 11.44
N ALA A 334 -4.94 -1.87 12.76
CA ALA A 334 -3.91 -2.29 13.72
C ALA A 334 -3.56 -3.77 13.58
N ARG A 335 -4.54 -4.66 13.35
CA ARG A 335 -4.32 -6.09 13.11
C ARG A 335 -3.52 -6.33 11.83
N VAL A 336 -3.83 -5.62 10.75
CA VAL A 336 -3.09 -5.72 9.49
C VAL A 336 -1.66 -5.21 9.64
N GLN A 337 -1.44 -4.06 10.31
CA GLN A 337 -0.11 -3.56 10.64
C GLN A 337 0.71 -4.58 11.46
N ALA A 338 0.12 -5.13 12.52
CA ALA A 338 0.78 -6.14 13.36
C ALA A 338 1.15 -7.40 12.56
N ARG A 339 0.26 -7.84 11.65
CA ARG A 339 0.54 -8.96 10.77
C ARG A 339 1.66 -8.66 9.79
N ALA A 340 1.69 -7.45 9.20
CA ALA A 340 2.77 -7.03 8.33
C ALA A 340 4.12 -7.03 9.06
N LEU A 341 4.18 -6.50 10.28
CA LEU A 341 5.40 -6.54 11.12
C LEU A 341 5.85 -7.97 11.42
N ARG A 342 4.91 -8.86 11.76
CA ARG A 342 5.20 -10.28 12.00
C ARG A 342 5.74 -10.96 10.74
N ASN A 343 5.13 -10.69 9.58
CA ASN A 343 5.61 -11.22 8.30
C ASN A 343 7.05 -10.78 8.03
N GLY A 344 7.42 -9.52 8.28
CA GLY A 344 8.79 -9.06 8.10
C GLY A 344 9.81 -9.86 8.93
N ARG A 345 9.49 -10.17 10.19
CA ARG A 345 10.34 -11.02 11.05
C ARG A 345 10.46 -12.44 10.51
N ILE A 346 9.36 -13.00 10.01
CA ILE A 346 9.32 -14.35 9.43
C ILE A 346 10.09 -14.39 8.11
N PHE A 347 9.89 -13.40 7.24
CA PHE A 347 10.52 -13.36 5.92
C PHE A 347 12.04 -13.25 6.01
N HIS A 348 12.54 -12.46 6.96
CA HIS A 348 13.95 -12.19 7.17
C HIS A 348 14.61 -13.11 8.20
N ALA A 349 13.94 -14.18 8.61
CA ALA A 349 14.45 -15.11 9.62
C ALA A 349 15.74 -15.79 9.17
N SER A 350 16.62 -16.06 10.14
CA SER A 350 17.88 -16.80 10.00
C SER A 350 17.95 -17.97 10.96
N GLY A 351 18.96 -18.83 10.82
CA GLY A 351 19.22 -19.96 11.73
C GLY A 351 18.04 -20.91 11.89
N LEU A 352 17.77 -21.34 13.11
CA LEU A 352 16.71 -22.31 13.44
C LEU A 352 15.30 -21.79 13.12
N VAL A 353 15.07 -20.48 13.26
CA VAL A 353 13.76 -19.88 12.95
C VAL A 353 13.49 -19.97 11.43
N ARG A 354 14.50 -19.73 10.58
CA ARG A 354 14.39 -19.94 9.14
C ARG A 354 14.07 -21.38 8.82
N TRP A 355 14.82 -22.32 9.39
CA TRP A 355 14.58 -23.74 9.19
C TRP A 355 13.14 -24.13 9.56
N GLY A 356 12.67 -23.75 10.74
CA GLY A 356 11.29 -24.02 11.19
C GLY A 356 10.24 -23.39 10.28
N ARG A 357 10.44 -22.15 9.83
CA ARG A 357 9.59 -21.49 8.84
C ARG A 357 9.50 -22.28 7.54
N ASP A 358 10.64 -22.71 7.01
CA ASP A 358 10.72 -23.43 5.73
C ASP A 358 9.99 -24.78 5.80
N GLN A 359 10.17 -25.53 6.91
CA GLN A 359 9.45 -26.78 7.15
C GLN A 359 7.93 -26.54 7.26
N ALA A 360 7.51 -25.55 8.04
CA ALA A 360 6.09 -25.23 8.19
C ALA A 360 5.45 -24.82 6.85
N MET A 361 6.13 -24.02 6.04
CA MET A 361 5.64 -23.64 4.72
C MET A 361 5.52 -24.80 3.76
N GLN A 362 6.45 -25.77 3.80
CA GLN A 362 6.38 -26.97 2.96
C GLN A 362 5.23 -27.91 3.36
N LEU A 363 4.95 -28.02 4.65
CA LEU A 363 3.90 -28.92 5.15
C LEU A 363 2.49 -28.35 4.99
N VAL A 364 2.30 -27.07 5.24
CA VAL A 364 0.97 -26.44 5.29
C VAL A 364 0.91 -25.09 4.56
N GLY A 365 1.78 -24.93 3.54
CA GLY A 365 2.05 -23.62 2.88
C GLY A 365 0.82 -22.87 2.41
N GLU A 366 -0.11 -23.52 1.72
CA GLU A 366 -1.33 -22.85 1.24
C GLU A 366 -2.14 -22.25 2.41
N ARG A 367 -2.32 -23.00 3.51
CA ARG A 367 -3.06 -22.53 4.69
C ARG A 367 -2.37 -21.39 5.43
N LEU A 368 -1.03 -21.31 5.33
CA LEU A 368 -0.26 -20.21 5.94
C LEU A 368 -0.31 -18.93 5.10
N LEU A 369 -0.43 -19.07 3.78
CA LEU A 369 -0.46 -17.98 2.82
C LEU A 369 -1.86 -17.43 2.60
N ASP A 370 -2.89 -18.27 2.71
CA ASP A 370 -4.28 -17.84 2.63
C ASP A 370 -4.72 -17.13 3.91
N MET A 371 -5.42 -16.02 3.75
CA MET A 371 -5.85 -15.16 4.86
C MET A 371 -7.36 -14.88 4.79
N PRO A 372 -8.22 -15.85 5.16
CA PRO A 372 -9.67 -15.67 5.10
C PRO A 372 -10.19 -14.45 5.88
N TRP A 373 -9.58 -14.17 7.05
CA TRP A 373 -9.93 -13.02 7.87
C TRP A 373 -9.64 -11.67 7.20
N LEU A 374 -8.72 -11.66 6.22
CA LEU A 374 -8.34 -10.45 5.47
C LEU A 374 -9.17 -10.34 4.19
N TYR A 375 -9.25 -11.42 3.41
CA TYR A 375 -9.87 -11.42 2.09
C TYR A 375 -11.39 -11.58 2.13
N GLY A 376 -11.91 -12.29 3.13
CA GLY A 376 -13.35 -12.60 3.25
C GLY A 376 -14.19 -11.54 3.95
N SER A 377 -13.56 -10.57 4.63
CA SER A 377 -14.27 -9.48 5.30
C SER A 377 -14.34 -8.25 4.41
N GLY A 378 -15.53 -7.74 4.20
CA GLY A 378 -15.83 -6.53 3.44
C GLY A 378 -17.29 -6.22 3.57
#